data_288ae68e8585d1f4ab1d2c2a7c0d2166
#
_entry.id   288ae68e8585d1f4ab1d2c2a7c0d2166
#
_cell.length_a   1.000
_cell.length_b   1.000
_cell.length_c   1.000
_cell.angle_alpha   90.00
_cell.angle_beta   90.00
_cell.angle_gamma   90.00
#
_symmetry.space_group_name_H-M   'P 1'
#
loop_
_entity.id
_entity.type
_entity.pdbx_description
1 polymer ?
#
loop_
_entity_poly.entity_id
_entity_poly.type
_entity_poly.pdbx_seq_one_letter_code
_entity_poly.pdbx_strand_id
1 'polypeptide(L)'
;MTDENSINLTRRSLLAAGCICMGCAVSGPLLAGIPTFESSVPEFYRLLVGDFEVTVLSDGKSPLPATRLLQGNPLRIADALKRNALGEEVETSHNSFLVNTGKKLVLVDAGAGSLLGPRTGKLLSNLRGAGYRPEQVFLTHMHTDHIGGLMSGNQMTFPNALVRADRRDTDYWLSEGNRQDAPVEAERFFEAAMASLSAYIKADRLRTFEGMTELVPGIRARPAYGHTPGHTMYEVESRNEKLLLWGDIVHVAAVQFANPEVTIGYDVNRTEAELEHLRVFGDAAQKRYMIGGAHLPFPGLGHVYRTNDAHYAFTPLA
;
A
#
# COMPACT_ATOMS: atom_id res chain seq x y z
N MET A 1 68.49 -35.69 -22.18
CA MET A 1 68.71 -34.93 -23.41
C MET A 1 67.89 -33.67 -23.23
N THR A 2 68.49 -32.65 -22.62
CA THR A 2 69.18 -31.50 -23.23
C THR A 2 68.18 -30.68 -24.06
N ASP A 3 67.92 -29.41 -23.88
CA ASP A 3 68.86 -28.36 -23.41
C ASP A 3 68.04 -27.07 -23.01
N GLU A 4 68.57 -26.39 -22.07
CA GLU A 4 68.31 -25.00 -21.72
C GLU A 4 68.57 -24.06 -22.89
N ASN A 5 67.90 -22.89 -22.91
CA ASN A 5 68.65 -21.65 -23.10
C ASN A 5 67.86 -20.40 -22.68
N SER A 6 68.31 -19.84 -21.64
CA SER A 6 68.14 -18.46 -21.18
C SER A 6 69.06 -17.53 -21.96
N ILE A 7 68.62 -16.33 -22.35
CA ILE A 7 69.47 -15.14 -22.65
C ILE A 7 68.69 -13.88 -22.34
N ASN A 8 68.97 -13.27 -21.23
CA ASN A 8 69.75 -12.10 -20.89
C ASN A 8 69.48 -10.78 -21.61
N LEU A 9 69.26 -9.82 -20.74
CA LEU A 9 69.19 -8.37 -20.91
C LEU A 9 70.45 -7.76 -21.66
N THR A 10 70.18 -6.71 -22.44
CA THR A 10 71.09 -5.57 -22.44
C THR A 10 70.41 -4.27 -22.85
N ARG A 11 70.80 -3.23 -22.10
CA ARG A 11 70.41 -1.83 -22.22
C ARG A 11 71.25 -1.14 -23.31
N ARG A 12 70.82 0.06 -23.78
CA ARG A 12 71.42 1.19 -24.53
C ARG A 12 71.03 1.18 -26.00
N SER A 13 70.57 2.29 -26.62
CA SER A 13 70.93 3.71 -26.57
C SER A 13 69.88 4.50 -27.36
N LEU A 14 69.32 5.58 -26.89
CA LEU A 14 69.64 6.98 -27.10
C LEU A 14 69.48 7.57 -28.53
N LEU A 15 68.59 8.56 -28.57
CA LEU A 15 68.60 9.83 -29.31
C LEU A 15 68.18 9.86 -30.80
N ALA A 16 67.09 10.59 -31.09
CA ALA A 16 67.07 11.90 -31.70
C ALA A 16 65.64 12.38 -32.01
N ALA A 17 65.23 13.41 -31.40
CA ALA A 17 64.75 14.70 -31.86
C ALA A 17 63.71 14.75 -33.01
N GLY A 18 62.58 15.34 -32.69
CA GLY A 18 61.61 15.86 -33.64
C GLY A 18 60.50 16.61 -32.90
N CYS A 19 60.71 17.93 -32.74
CA CYS A 19 59.67 18.87 -32.33
C CYS A 19 58.54 18.92 -33.34
N ILE A 20 57.30 18.90 -32.91
CA ILE A 20 56.20 19.67 -33.53
C ILE A 20 55.10 19.90 -32.47
N CYS A 21 54.89 21.14 -32.22
CA CYS A 21 53.76 21.97 -31.74
C CYS A 21 52.53 21.38 -31.10
N MET A 22 52.34 21.77 -29.86
CA MET A 22 51.20 22.55 -29.31
C MET A 22 49.81 22.20 -29.81
N GLY A 23 49.13 21.53 -28.96
CA GLY A 23 47.70 21.62 -28.80
C GLY A 23 47.42 21.49 -27.29
N CYS A 24 47.42 22.60 -26.57
CA CYS A 24 46.94 22.65 -25.20
C CYS A 24 45.43 22.41 -25.21
N ALA A 25 45.02 21.16 -25.13
CA ALA A 25 43.71 20.81 -24.66
C ALA A 25 43.72 20.96 -23.14
N VAL A 26 43.20 22.08 -22.66
CA VAL A 26 42.86 22.25 -21.24
C VAL A 26 41.72 21.25 -20.94
N SER A 27 42.08 20.05 -20.54
CA SER A 27 41.14 19.16 -19.88
C SER A 27 40.86 19.76 -18.50
N GLY A 28 39.78 20.55 -18.43
CA GLY A 28 39.20 20.91 -17.15
C GLY A 28 38.89 19.67 -16.35
N PRO A 29 38.99 19.70 -15.01
CA PRO A 29 38.60 18.57 -14.19
C PRO A 29 37.14 18.26 -14.47
N LEU A 30 36.86 17.09 -15.03
CA LEU A 30 35.55 16.48 -14.97
C LEU A 30 35.26 16.30 -13.46
N LEU A 31 34.50 17.24 -12.90
CA LEU A 31 33.83 17.02 -11.63
C LEU A 31 32.85 15.85 -11.89
N ALA A 32 33.35 14.65 -11.74
CA ALA A 32 32.49 13.50 -11.60
C ALA A 32 31.59 13.79 -10.36
N GLY A 33 30.36 14.16 -10.62
CA GLY A 33 29.39 14.32 -9.55
C GLY A 33 29.41 13.05 -8.71
N ILE A 34 29.51 13.21 -7.39
CA ILE A 34 29.39 12.09 -6.48
C ILE A 34 28.04 11.44 -6.82
N PRO A 35 28.02 10.17 -7.24
CA PRO A 35 26.74 9.52 -7.54
C PRO A 35 25.90 9.57 -6.28
N THR A 36 24.78 10.27 -6.35
CA THR A 36 23.74 10.18 -5.33
C THR A 36 23.19 8.75 -5.42
N PHE A 37 23.47 7.96 -4.42
CA PHE A 37 22.79 6.68 -4.26
C PHE A 37 21.32 7.00 -3.99
N GLU A 38 20.46 6.82 -4.98
CA GLU A 38 19.07 6.50 -4.72
C GLU A 38 19.03 5.08 -4.12
N SER A 39 19.46 4.95 -2.88
CA SER A 39 19.16 3.74 -2.13
C SER A 39 17.69 3.79 -1.81
N SER A 40 16.89 3.07 -2.56
CA SER A 40 15.54 2.71 -2.12
C SER A 40 15.70 1.77 -0.93
N VAL A 41 15.87 2.35 0.26
CA VAL A 41 15.76 1.57 1.49
C VAL A 41 14.33 1.01 1.50
N PRO A 42 14.14 -0.31 1.62
CA PRO A 42 12.81 -0.89 1.68
C PRO A 42 12.00 -0.22 2.80
N GLU A 43 10.83 0.33 2.44
CA GLU A 43 9.97 1.03 3.38
C GLU A 43 9.00 0.04 4.00
N PHE A 44 9.40 -0.57 5.14
CA PHE A 44 8.56 -1.44 5.94
C PHE A 44 8.77 -1.20 7.44
N TYR A 45 7.76 -1.49 8.24
CA TYR A 45 7.77 -1.37 9.69
C TYR A 45 7.26 -2.67 10.32
N ARG A 46 7.89 -3.15 11.40
CA ARG A 46 7.51 -4.40 12.09
C ARG A 46 7.09 -4.16 13.52
N LEU A 47 6.06 -4.89 13.94
CA LEU A 47 5.61 -4.94 15.33
C LEU A 47 5.10 -6.35 15.66
N LEU A 48 4.90 -6.60 16.94
CA LEU A 48 4.23 -7.81 17.43
C LEU A 48 2.81 -7.47 17.87
N VAL A 49 1.90 -8.40 17.63
CA VAL A 49 0.55 -8.46 18.18
C VAL A 49 0.43 -9.83 18.87
N GLY A 50 0.68 -9.87 20.15
CA GLY A 50 0.87 -11.12 20.87
C GLY A 50 2.03 -11.94 20.31
N ASP A 51 1.73 -13.13 19.77
CA ASP A 51 2.72 -14.00 19.11
C ASP A 51 2.83 -13.76 17.59
N PHE A 52 2.00 -12.91 17.03
CA PHE A 52 1.99 -12.65 15.60
C PHE A 52 2.93 -11.50 15.26
N GLU A 53 3.73 -11.68 14.22
CA GLU A 53 4.50 -10.58 13.63
C GLU A 53 3.67 -9.91 12.55
N VAL A 54 3.53 -8.60 12.65
CA VAL A 54 2.88 -7.78 11.62
C VAL A 54 3.93 -6.89 10.98
N THR A 55 4.05 -6.94 9.66
CA THR A 55 4.90 -6.08 8.87
C THR A 55 4.04 -5.15 8.02
N VAL A 56 4.11 -3.85 8.28
CA VAL A 56 3.51 -2.85 7.39
C VAL A 56 4.45 -2.63 6.22
N LEU A 57 3.90 -2.63 5.02
CA LEU A 57 4.61 -2.46 3.77
C LEU A 57 4.06 -1.22 3.06
N SER A 58 4.92 -0.25 2.75
CA SER A 58 4.54 0.89 1.92
C SER A 58 4.45 0.46 0.46
N ASP A 59 3.36 0.79 -0.22
CA ASP A 59 3.29 0.72 -1.69
C ASP A 59 3.69 2.05 -2.35
N GLY A 60 3.93 3.07 -1.54
CA GLY A 60 4.25 4.43 -1.96
C GLY A 60 3.17 5.42 -1.56
N LYS A 61 3.16 6.57 -2.24
CA LYS A 61 2.22 7.67 -1.98
C LYS A 61 1.66 8.22 -3.28
N SER A 62 0.44 8.72 -3.24
CA SER A 62 -0.17 9.44 -4.35
C SER A 62 -0.89 10.71 -3.89
N PRO A 63 -1.02 11.72 -4.76
CA PRO A 63 -1.79 12.91 -4.44
C PRO A 63 -3.27 12.59 -4.47
N LEU A 64 -3.99 13.01 -3.44
CA LEU A 64 -5.44 12.93 -3.32
C LEU A 64 -5.99 14.36 -3.35
N PRO A 65 -6.80 14.74 -4.36
CA PRO A 65 -7.44 16.06 -4.40
C PRO A 65 -8.58 16.14 -3.37
N ALA A 66 -8.19 16.39 -2.10
CA ALA A 66 -9.04 16.26 -0.93
C ALA A 66 -10.28 17.15 -0.99
N THR A 67 -10.14 18.41 -1.40
CA THR A 67 -11.27 19.34 -1.49
C THR A 67 -12.31 18.93 -2.54
N ARG A 68 -11.89 18.19 -3.58
CA ARG A 68 -12.78 17.68 -4.62
C ARG A 68 -13.45 16.37 -4.25
N LEU A 69 -12.71 15.51 -3.56
CA LEU A 69 -13.14 14.12 -3.29
C LEU A 69 -13.86 13.97 -1.96
N LEU A 70 -13.46 14.71 -0.92
CA LEU A 70 -14.15 14.63 0.36
C LEU A 70 -15.55 15.24 0.24
N GLN A 71 -16.54 14.54 0.78
CA GLN A 71 -17.95 14.87 0.68
C GLN A 71 -18.51 15.16 2.08
N GLY A 72 -18.95 16.39 2.29
CA GLY A 72 -19.44 16.89 3.55
C GLY A 72 -19.61 18.41 3.51
N ASN A 73 -19.57 19.06 4.66
CA ASN A 73 -19.60 20.52 4.71
C ASN A 73 -18.24 21.08 4.20
N PRO A 74 -18.19 21.81 3.06
CA PRO A 74 -16.95 22.27 2.45
C PRO A 74 -16.15 23.22 3.32
N LEU A 75 -16.82 24.03 4.16
CA LEU A 75 -16.14 24.94 5.09
C LEU A 75 -15.44 24.18 6.21
N ARG A 76 -16.05 23.11 6.73
CA ARG A 76 -15.43 22.25 7.74
C ARG A 76 -14.25 21.50 7.17
N ILE A 77 -14.36 20.99 5.94
CA ILE A 77 -13.27 20.30 5.23
C ILE A 77 -12.09 21.26 5.04
N ALA A 78 -12.33 22.44 4.47
CA ALA A 78 -11.29 23.46 4.23
C ALA A 78 -10.61 23.92 5.53
N ASP A 79 -11.39 24.15 6.60
CA ASP A 79 -10.87 24.54 7.90
C ASP A 79 -10.02 23.43 8.56
N ALA A 80 -10.45 22.18 8.46
CA ALA A 80 -9.68 21.04 8.96
C ALA A 80 -8.35 20.85 8.21
N LEU A 81 -8.35 20.98 6.89
CA LEU A 81 -7.13 20.95 6.08
C LEU A 81 -6.17 22.09 6.49
N LYS A 82 -6.69 23.31 6.58
CA LYS A 82 -5.90 24.49 6.97
C LYS A 82 -5.29 24.38 8.37
N ARG A 83 -6.05 23.90 9.36
CA ARG A 83 -5.54 23.69 10.74
C ARG A 83 -4.39 22.68 10.80
N ASN A 84 -4.34 21.75 9.86
CA ASN A 84 -3.29 20.75 9.76
C ASN A 84 -2.19 21.12 8.74
N ALA A 85 -2.15 22.38 8.28
CA ALA A 85 -1.21 22.89 7.28
C ALA A 85 -1.21 22.05 5.96
N LEU A 86 -2.39 21.52 5.59
CA LEU A 86 -2.62 20.78 4.35
C LEU A 86 -3.27 21.68 3.29
N GLY A 87 -2.93 21.43 2.03
CA GLY A 87 -3.52 22.08 0.86
C GLY A 87 -4.78 21.38 0.35
N GLU A 88 -5.22 21.77 -0.84
CA GLU A 88 -6.35 21.14 -1.54
C GLU A 88 -6.03 19.70 -1.97
N GLU A 89 -4.76 19.41 -2.20
CA GLU A 89 -4.23 18.10 -2.49
C GLU A 89 -3.42 17.59 -1.30
N VAL A 90 -3.66 16.34 -0.88
CA VAL A 90 -3.02 15.70 0.26
C VAL A 90 -2.23 14.50 -0.22
N GLU A 91 -0.98 14.36 0.22
CA GLU A 91 -0.18 13.15 0.01
C GLU A 91 -0.76 12.00 0.82
N THR A 92 -1.29 10.98 0.11
CA THR A 92 -1.93 9.82 0.72
C THR A 92 -1.01 8.62 0.61
N SER A 93 -0.76 7.95 1.74
CA SER A 93 -0.01 6.69 1.78
C SER A 93 -0.86 5.53 1.26
N HIS A 94 -0.19 4.49 0.73
CA HIS A 94 -0.79 3.20 0.41
C HIS A 94 -0.06 2.14 1.21
N ASN A 95 -0.69 1.70 2.31
CA ASN A 95 -0.13 0.73 3.24
C ASN A 95 -0.81 -0.62 3.07
N SER A 96 -0.03 -1.68 2.96
CA SER A 96 -0.47 -3.06 3.04
C SER A 96 0.13 -3.73 4.27
N PHE A 97 -0.50 -4.78 4.76
CA PHE A 97 -0.10 -5.41 6.01
C PHE A 97 0.18 -6.91 5.80
N LEU A 98 1.35 -7.36 6.20
CA LEU A 98 1.71 -8.77 6.19
C LEU A 98 1.65 -9.31 7.60
N VAL A 99 0.83 -10.33 7.82
CA VAL A 99 0.65 -10.99 9.13
C VAL A 99 1.28 -12.38 9.08
N ASN A 100 2.29 -12.59 9.91
CA ASN A 100 2.89 -13.90 10.14
C ASN A 100 2.38 -14.48 11.46
N THR A 101 1.55 -15.50 11.39
CA THR A 101 0.99 -16.18 12.56
C THR A 101 1.90 -17.30 13.11
N GLY A 102 3.10 -17.47 12.54
CA GLY A 102 3.97 -18.62 12.80
C GLY A 102 3.53 -19.90 12.06
N LYS A 103 2.30 -19.93 11.54
CA LYS A 103 1.75 -21.06 10.76
C LYS A 103 1.27 -20.65 9.37
N LYS A 104 0.88 -19.39 9.20
CA LYS A 104 0.38 -18.81 7.94
C LYS A 104 0.98 -17.43 7.75
N LEU A 105 1.24 -17.12 6.50
CA LEU A 105 1.69 -15.82 6.05
C LEU A 105 0.60 -15.20 5.17
N VAL A 106 -0.04 -14.15 5.68
CA VAL A 106 -1.20 -13.50 5.08
C VAL A 106 -0.85 -12.07 4.73
N LEU A 107 -1.00 -11.70 3.47
CA LEU A 107 -0.91 -10.31 3.02
C LEU A 107 -2.33 -9.72 2.98
N VAL A 108 -2.55 -8.58 3.61
CA VAL A 108 -3.78 -7.80 3.51
C VAL A 108 -3.53 -6.68 2.54
N ASP A 109 -4.25 -6.72 1.42
CA ASP A 109 -4.15 -5.89 0.23
C ASP A 109 -2.82 -6.03 -0.54
N ALA A 110 -2.89 -5.85 -1.84
CA ALA A 110 -1.76 -6.09 -2.75
C ALA A 110 -1.12 -4.80 -3.30
N GLY A 111 -1.56 -3.62 -2.84
CA GLY A 111 -1.10 -2.34 -3.35
C GLY A 111 -1.64 -2.01 -4.74
N ALA A 112 -1.23 -0.85 -5.27
CA ALA A 112 -1.67 -0.33 -6.55
C ALA A 112 -0.95 -0.97 -7.76
N GLY A 113 0.20 -1.59 -7.55
CA GLY A 113 1.03 -2.03 -8.66
C GLY A 113 1.38 -0.87 -9.59
N SER A 114 1.11 -1.02 -10.89
CA SER A 114 1.34 0.05 -11.88
C SER A 114 0.14 0.97 -12.13
N LEU A 115 -0.99 0.74 -11.45
CA LEU A 115 -2.26 1.38 -11.80
C LEU A 115 -2.35 2.86 -11.39
N LEU A 116 -1.60 3.28 -10.37
CA LEU A 116 -1.59 4.67 -9.88
C LEU A 116 -0.30 5.43 -10.22
N GLY A 117 0.48 4.92 -11.18
CA GLY A 117 1.67 5.60 -11.70
C GLY A 117 2.95 5.34 -10.88
N PRO A 118 4.05 6.06 -11.17
CA PRO A 118 5.39 5.66 -10.75
C PRO A 118 5.71 5.92 -9.26
N ARG A 119 4.86 6.64 -8.54
CA ARG A 119 5.05 6.90 -7.10
C ARG A 119 4.50 5.80 -6.20
N THR A 120 3.77 4.84 -6.77
CA THR A 120 3.24 3.63 -6.13
C THR A 120 3.86 2.37 -6.74
N GLY A 121 3.38 1.19 -6.38
CA GLY A 121 3.86 -0.10 -6.91
C GLY A 121 5.14 -0.60 -6.24
N LYS A 122 5.46 -0.08 -5.04
CA LYS A 122 6.67 -0.45 -4.29
C LYS A 122 6.47 -1.68 -3.40
N LEU A 123 5.22 -2.11 -3.21
CA LEU A 123 4.87 -3.22 -2.31
C LEU A 123 5.72 -4.47 -2.56
N LEU A 124 5.83 -4.90 -3.82
CA LEU A 124 6.54 -6.14 -4.14
C LEU A 124 8.04 -6.05 -3.83
N SER A 125 8.68 -4.90 -4.07
CA SER A 125 10.08 -4.68 -3.71
C SER A 125 10.27 -4.67 -2.19
N ASN A 126 9.37 -4.01 -1.46
CA ASN A 126 9.39 -3.94 -0.02
C ASN A 126 9.12 -5.31 0.64
N LEU A 127 8.18 -6.08 0.10
CA LEU A 127 7.89 -7.44 0.53
C LEU A 127 9.11 -8.37 0.35
N ARG A 128 9.81 -8.25 -0.78
CA ARG A 128 11.06 -8.99 -1.04
C ARG A 128 12.17 -8.54 -0.09
N GLY A 129 12.31 -7.24 0.14
CA GLY A 129 13.26 -6.68 1.11
C GLY A 129 12.99 -7.13 2.54
N ALA A 130 11.71 -7.32 2.89
CA ALA A 130 11.30 -7.88 4.18
C ALA A 130 11.54 -9.41 4.28
N GLY A 131 11.80 -10.11 3.16
CA GLY A 131 12.17 -11.53 3.14
C GLY A 131 10.98 -12.49 3.06
N TYR A 132 9.79 -12.03 2.66
CA TYR A 132 8.56 -12.84 2.70
C TYR A 132 7.94 -13.13 1.34
N ARG A 133 7.18 -14.25 1.28
CA ARG A 133 6.30 -14.62 0.17
C ARG A 133 4.96 -15.08 0.75
N PRO A 134 3.88 -14.30 0.59
CA PRO A 134 2.59 -14.65 1.19
C PRO A 134 1.98 -15.90 0.56
N GLU A 135 1.35 -16.72 1.40
CA GLU A 135 0.57 -17.90 0.98
C GLU A 135 -0.90 -17.54 0.73
N GLN A 136 -1.36 -16.44 1.31
CA GLN A 136 -2.71 -15.93 1.16
C GLN A 136 -2.68 -14.42 1.00
N VAL A 137 -3.59 -13.90 0.19
CA VAL A 137 -3.86 -12.46 0.05
C VAL A 137 -5.32 -12.23 0.42
N PHE A 138 -5.56 -11.43 1.43
CA PHE A 138 -6.88 -11.02 1.86
C PHE A 138 -7.14 -9.62 1.35
N LEU A 139 -8.20 -9.43 0.59
CA LEU A 139 -8.58 -8.11 0.08
C LEU A 139 -9.56 -7.45 1.03
N THR A 140 -9.27 -6.21 1.43
CA THR A 140 -10.25 -5.38 2.13
C THR A 140 -11.40 -5.04 1.21
N HIS A 141 -11.08 -4.70 -0.05
CA HIS A 141 -12.03 -4.41 -1.12
C HIS A 141 -11.32 -4.39 -2.48
N MET A 142 -12.04 -4.07 -3.57
CA MET A 142 -11.50 -4.19 -4.92
C MET A 142 -11.22 -2.86 -5.63
N HIS A 143 -10.86 -1.79 -4.91
CA HIS A 143 -10.32 -0.60 -5.55
C HIS A 143 -8.87 -0.82 -6.03
N THR A 144 -8.44 0.01 -6.97
CA THR A 144 -7.19 -0.15 -7.73
C THR A 144 -5.94 -0.27 -6.88
N ASP A 145 -5.88 0.43 -5.78
CA ASP A 145 -4.73 0.50 -4.87
C ASP A 145 -4.68 -0.64 -3.83
N HIS A 146 -5.68 -1.53 -3.85
CA HIS A 146 -5.72 -2.74 -3.03
C HIS A 146 -5.49 -4.02 -3.83
N ILE A 147 -5.74 -3.97 -5.15
CA ILE A 147 -5.69 -5.15 -6.02
C ILE A 147 -4.66 -5.04 -7.14
N GLY A 148 -4.19 -3.84 -7.50
CA GLY A 148 -3.36 -3.63 -8.68
C GLY A 148 -2.06 -4.42 -8.66
N GLY A 149 -1.46 -4.59 -7.49
CA GLY A 149 -0.25 -5.39 -7.30
C GLY A 149 -0.45 -6.92 -7.38
N LEU A 150 -1.68 -7.41 -7.50
CA LEU A 150 -1.94 -8.84 -7.80
C LEU A 150 -1.36 -9.27 -9.14
N MET A 151 -1.19 -8.32 -10.07
CA MET A 151 -0.60 -8.58 -11.37
C MET A 151 0.69 -7.78 -11.58
N SER A 152 1.65 -8.38 -12.26
CA SER A 152 2.85 -7.72 -12.77
C SER A 152 2.89 -7.94 -14.28
N GLY A 153 2.47 -6.93 -15.05
CA GLY A 153 2.14 -7.11 -16.45
C GLY A 153 1.03 -8.18 -16.61
N ASN A 154 1.31 -9.20 -17.41
CA ASN A 154 0.35 -10.29 -17.66
C ASN A 154 0.54 -11.51 -16.73
N GLN A 155 1.36 -11.40 -15.68
CA GLN A 155 1.66 -12.50 -14.78
C GLN A 155 1.10 -12.26 -13.38
N MET A 156 0.61 -13.32 -12.73
CA MET A 156 0.25 -13.28 -11.32
C MET A 156 1.49 -12.97 -10.46
N THR A 157 1.41 -11.94 -9.63
CA THR A 157 2.48 -11.59 -8.69
C THR A 157 2.64 -12.66 -7.61
N PHE A 158 1.53 -13.27 -7.20
CA PHE A 158 1.46 -14.29 -6.15
C PHE A 158 0.84 -15.59 -6.69
N PRO A 159 1.50 -16.32 -7.62
CA PRO A 159 0.88 -17.44 -8.35
C PRO A 159 0.49 -18.62 -7.45
N ASN A 160 1.10 -18.73 -6.28
CA ASN A 160 0.82 -19.81 -5.32
C ASN A 160 -0.13 -19.35 -4.19
N ALA A 161 -0.42 -18.06 -4.09
CA ALA A 161 -1.29 -17.56 -3.04
C ALA A 161 -2.77 -17.81 -3.35
N LEU A 162 -3.55 -18.01 -2.29
CA LEU A 162 -4.99 -17.99 -2.33
C LEU A 162 -5.49 -16.56 -2.04
N VAL A 163 -6.20 -15.96 -2.98
CA VAL A 163 -6.84 -14.65 -2.80
C VAL A 163 -8.20 -14.84 -2.17
N ARG A 164 -8.49 -14.07 -1.13
CA ARG A 164 -9.79 -14.06 -0.47
C ARG A 164 -10.42 -12.69 -0.46
N ALA A 165 -11.72 -12.63 -0.77
CA ALA A 165 -12.49 -11.39 -0.78
C ALA A 165 -13.92 -11.65 -0.30
N ASP A 166 -14.60 -10.61 0.20
CA ASP A 166 -16.03 -10.70 0.48
C ASP A 166 -16.80 -10.95 -0.82
N ARG A 167 -17.84 -11.81 -0.74
CA ARG A 167 -18.65 -12.17 -1.90
C ARG A 167 -19.34 -10.94 -2.52
N ARG A 168 -19.79 -10.00 -1.70
CA ARG A 168 -20.48 -8.80 -2.19
C ARG A 168 -19.58 -7.95 -3.10
N ASP A 169 -18.28 -7.85 -2.78
CA ASP A 169 -17.32 -7.14 -3.62
C ASP A 169 -17.06 -7.91 -4.92
N THR A 170 -16.89 -9.22 -4.86
CA THR A 170 -16.73 -10.03 -6.07
C THR A 170 -17.94 -9.96 -6.98
N ASP A 171 -19.14 -10.09 -6.43
CA ASP A 171 -20.39 -10.04 -7.19
C ASP A 171 -20.64 -8.65 -7.80
N TYR A 172 -20.17 -7.58 -7.16
CA TYR A 172 -20.30 -6.22 -7.65
C TYR A 172 -19.24 -5.87 -8.69
N TRP A 173 -17.95 -5.93 -8.34
CA TRP A 173 -16.85 -5.44 -9.18
C TRP A 173 -16.48 -6.35 -10.34
N LEU A 174 -16.84 -7.63 -10.30
CA LEU A 174 -16.60 -8.58 -11.40
C LEU A 174 -17.83 -8.77 -12.30
N SER A 175 -18.87 -7.96 -12.14
CA SER A 175 -20.09 -7.99 -12.94
C SER A 175 -20.01 -7.03 -14.11
N GLU A 176 -20.07 -7.56 -15.33
CA GLU A 176 -20.13 -6.75 -16.54
C GLU A 176 -21.42 -5.89 -16.60
N GLY A 177 -22.54 -6.41 -16.05
CA GLY A 177 -23.80 -5.65 -15.95
C GLY A 177 -23.64 -4.43 -15.05
N ASN A 178 -23.07 -4.60 -13.83
CA ASN A 178 -22.83 -3.49 -12.92
C ASN A 178 -21.86 -2.45 -13.53
N ARG A 179 -20.85 -2.91 -14.30
CA ARG A 179 -19.92 -2.02 -15.01
C ARG A 179 -20.65 -1.13 -16.01
N GLN A 180 -21.56 -1.71 -16.80
CA GLN A 180 -22.32 -0.97 -17.81
C GLN A 180 -23.31 0.04 -17.20
N ASP A 181 -23.84 -0.25 -16.03
CA ASP A 181 -24.77 0.60 -15.31
C ASP A 181 -24.07 1.66 -14.42
N ALA A 182 -22.75 1.55 -14.26
CA ALA A 182 -21.96 2.43 -13.37
C ALA A 182 -21.72 3.80 -14.00
N PRO A 183 -21.53 4.85 -13.17
CA PRO A 183 -21.02 6.13 -13.65
C PRO A 183 -19.66 5.96 -14.35
N VAL A 184 -19.39 6.77 -15.38
CA VAL A 184 -18.15 6.71 -16.18
C VAL A 184 -16.89 6.80 -15.30
N GLU A 185 -16.95 7.59 -14.22
CA GLU A 185 -15.84 7.76 -13.29
C GLU A 185 -15.52 6.47 -12.50
N ALA A 186 -16.50 5.59 -12.33
CA ALA A 186 -16.36 4.31 -11.63
C ALA A 186 -15.94 3.16 -12.56
N GLU A 187 -16.10 3.27 -13.88
CA GLU A 187 -15.82 2.21 -14.87
C GLU A 187 -14.39 1.66 -14.72
N ARG A 188 -13.42 2.52 -14.47
CA ARG A 188 -12.01 2.15 -14.27
C ARG A 188 -11.77 1.18 -13.10
N PHE A 189 -12.60 1.22 -12.06
CA PHE A 189 -12.48 0.31 -10.92
C PHE A 189 -12.92 -1.11 -11.29
N PHE A 190 -14.02 -1.23 -12.09
CA PHE A 190 -14.47 -2.51 -12.63
C PHE A 190 -13.40 -3.12 -13.54
N GLU A 191 -12.87 -2.33 -14.48
CA GLU A 191 -11.82 -2.79 -15.40
C GLU A 191 -10.58 -3.27 -14.64
N ALA A 192 -10.14 -2.52 -13.63
CA ALA A 192 -9.01 -2.89 -12.79
C ALA A 192 -9.28 -4.19 -12.01
N ALA A 193 -10.48 -4.33 -11.42
CA ALA A 193 -10.87 -5.54 -10.68
C ALA A 193 -10.88 -6.77 -11.60
N MET A 194 -11.54 -6.68 -12.76
CA MET A 194 -11.60 -7.76 -13.74
C MET A 194 -10.21 -8.13 -14.26
N ALA A 195 -9.36 -7.15 -14.59
CA ALA A 195 -8.00 -7.39 -15.05
C ALA A 195 -7.13 -8.04 -13.97
N SER A 196 -7.20 -7.56 -12.73
CA SER A 196 -6.36 -8.02 -11.63
C SER A 196 -6.73 -9.43 -11.15
N LEU A 197 -8.01 -9.80 -11.21
CA LEU A 197 -8.50 -11.05 -10.64
C LEU A 197 -8.72 -12.17 -11.66
N SER A 198 -8.81 -11.85 -12.97
CA SER A 198 -9.12 -12.85 -14.01
C SER A 198 -8.17 -14.05 -14.02
N ALA A 199 -6.88 -13.84 -13.83
CA ALA A 199 -5.89 -14.91 -13.79
C ALA A 199 -6.05 -15.81 -12.56
N TYR A 200 -6.37 -15.22 -11.39
CA TYR A 200 -6.63 -15.96 -10.15
C TYR A 200 -7.93 -16.76 -10.23
N ILE A 201 -8.97 -16.23 -10.85
CA ILE A 201 -10.22 -16.95 -11.12
C ILE A 201 -9.96 -18.17 -12.03
N LYS A 202 -9.27 -17.95 -13.16
CA LYS A 202 -8.91 -19.04 -14.10
C LYS A 202 -8.05 -20.12 -13.46
N ALA A 203 -7.18 -19.75 -12.51
CA ALA A 203 -6.32 -20.68 -11.79
C ALA A 203 -7.00 -21.33 -10.58
N ASP A 204 -8.30 -21.09 -10.34
CA ASP A 204 -9.03 -21.51 -9.14
C ASP A 204 -8.37 -21.06 -7.83
N ARG A 205 -7.89 -19.79 -7.81
CA ARG A 205 -7.16 -19.18 -6.69
C ARG A 205 -7.94 -18.05 -5.99
N LEU A 206 -9.14 -17.71 -6.43
CA LEU A 206 -10.04 -16.79 -5.74
C LEU A 206 -11.04 -17.58 -4.90
N ARG A 207 -11.18 -17.23 -3.63
CA ARG A 207 -12.18 -17.79 -2.71
C ARG A 207 -12.92 -16.67 -2.01
N THR A 208 -14.22 -16.69 -2.12
CA THR A 208 -15.08 -15.74 -1.42
C THR A 208 -15.39 -16.21 0.00
N PHE A 209 -15.72 -15.24 0.85
CA PHE A 209 -16.34 -15.44 2.15
C PHE A 209 -17.52 -14.49 2.32
N GLU A 210 -18.29 -14.66 3.37
CA GLU A 210 -19.43 -13.79 3.69
C GLU A 210 -19.40 -13.39 5.16
N GLY A 211 -19.61 -12.09 5.39
CA GLY A 211 -19.84 -11.56 6.72
C GLY A 211 -18.64 -11.77 7.67
N MET A 212 -18.98 -11.89 8.97
CA MET A 212 -17.97 -12.10 10.00
C MET A 212 -17.48 -13.56 9.96
N THR A 213 -16.23 -13.77 9.51
CA THR A 213 -15.68 -15.12 9.28
C THR A 213 -14.23 -15.17 9.74
N GLU A 214 -13.87 -16.18 10.54
CA GLU A 214 -12.47 -16.48 10.82
C GLU A 214 -11.85 -17.19 9.61
N LEU A 215 -10.89 -16.53 8.94
CA LEU A 215 -10.28 -17.04 7.71
C LEU A 215 -9.04 -17.89 7.97
N VAL A 216 -8.27 -17.52 8.98
CA VAL A 216 -7.21 -18.33 9.58
C VAL A 216 -7.26 -18.11 11.09
N PRO A 217 -6.77 -19.06 11.91
CA PRO A 217 -6.79 -18.87 13.36
C PRO A 217 -6.13 -17.57 13.79
N GLY A 218 -6.88 -16.71 14.46
CA GLY A 218 -6.46 -15.39 14.93
C GLY A 218 -6.60 -14.26 13.90
N ILE A 219 -7.11 -14.52 12.70
CA ILE A 219 -7.43 -13.47 11.71
C ILE A 219 -8.88 -13.63 11.25
N ARG A 220 -9.70 -12.66 11.59
CA ARG A 220 -11.14 -12.66 11.31
C ARG A 220 -11.53 -11.52 10.39
N ALA A 221 -12.26 -11.84 9.32
CA ALA A 221 -12.95 -10.85 8.49
C ALA A 221 -14.09 -10.21 9.29
N ARG A 222 -14.22 -8.90 9.21
CA ARG A 222 -15.26 -8.11 9.86
C ARG A 222 -15.86 -7.13 8.86
N PRO A 223 -17.14 -7.27 8.50
CA PRO A 223 -17.79 -6.39 7.54
C PRO A 223 -17.72 -4.91 7.96
N ALA A 224 -17.47 -4.04 6.97
CA ALA A 224 -17.55 -2.60 7.10
C ALA A 224 -18.07 -2.01 5.78
N TYR A 225 -19.28 -2.42 5.41
CA TYR A 225 -19.88 -2.10 4.12
C TYR A 225 -20.17 -0.60 3.97
N GLY A 226 -20.15 -0.11 2.74
CA GLY A 226 -20.43 1.28 2.41
C GLY A 226 -19.39 1.88 1.47
N HIS A 227 -18.11 1.86 1.84
CA HIS A 227 -17.03 2.26 0.94
C HIS A 227 -17.07 1.44 -0.35
N THR A 228 -17.13 0.14 -0.21
CA THR A 228 -17.61 -0.78 -1.27
C THR A 228 -18.69 -1.71 -0.70
N PRO A 229 -19.45 -2.42 -1.56
CA PRO A 229 -20.51 -3.32 -1.09
C PRO A 229 -20.00 -4.43 -0.18
N GLY A 230 -18.74 -4.86 -0.34
CA GLY A 230 -18.13 -5.91 0.46
C GLY A 230 -16.89 -5.47 1.23
N HIS A 231 -16.71 -4.15 1.47
CA HIS A 231 -15.56 -3.66 2.23
C HIS A 231 -15.44 -4.37 3.58
N THR A 232 -14.25 -4.88 3.85
CA THR A 232 -13.96 -5.77 4.98
C THR A 232 -12.74 -5.27 5.75
N MET A 233 -12.86 -5.18 7.06
CA MET A 233 -11.74 -5.03 7.97
C MET A 233 -11.22 -6.40 8.40
N TYR A 234 -9.95 -6.50 8.79
CA TYR A 234 -9.37 -7.72 9.34
C TYR A 234 -8.95 -7.50 10.79
N GLU A 235 -9.58 -8.24 11.68
CA GLU A 235 -9.23 -8.30 13.09
C GLU A 235 -8.13 -9.34 13.29
N VAL A 236 -6.94 -8.88 13.69
CA VAL A 236 -5.78 -9.71 14.02
C VAL A 236 -5.69 -9.79 15.53
N GLU A 237 -5.80 -10.98 16.11
CA GLU A 237 -5.81 -11.19 17.56
C GLU A 237 -4.92 -12.36 17.96
N SER A 238 -4.03 -12.12 18.93
CA SER A 238 -3.17 -13.12 19.55
C SER A 238 -2.90 -12.73 21.01
N ARG A 239 -3.01 -13.68 21.96
CA ARG A 239 -2.75 -13.46 23.39
C ARG A 239 -3.45 -12.22 24.00
N ASN A 240 -4.70 -11.98 23.61
CA ASN A 240 -5.50 -10.84 24.03
C ASN A 240 -4.99 -9.46 23.52
N GLU A 241 -4.00 -9.43 22.64
CA GLU A 241 -3.63 -8.24 21.90
C GLU A 241 -4.38 -8.21 20.56
N LYS A 242 -4.84 -7.03 20.18
CA LYS A 242 -5.68 -6.82 19.01
C LYS A 242 -5.18 -5.67 18.15
N LEU A 243 -5.09 -5.94 16.84
CA LEU A 243 -4.92 -4.95 15.79
C LEU A 243 -6.09 -5.08 14.81
N LEU A 244 -6.75 -3.96 14.51
CA LEU A 244 -7.77 -3.90 13.47
C LEU A 244 -7.20 -3.25 12.21
N LEU A 245 -7.03 -4.03 11.15
CA LEU A 245 -6.67 -3.56 9.82
C LEU A 245 -7.96 -3.14 9.12
N TRP A 246 -8.19 -1.86 8.97
CA TRP A 246 -9.51 -1.34 8.66
C TRP A 246 -9.71 -0.86 7.21
N GLY A 247 -8.71 -1.09 6.31
CA GLY A 247 -8.82 -0.70 4.91
C GLY A 247 -9.07 0.80 4.74
N ASP A 248 -10.14 1.14 4.06
CA ASP A 248 -10.48 2.48 3.62
C ASP A 248 -11.57 3.16 4.46
N ILE A 249 -11.57 2.92 5.77
CA ILE A 249 -12.41 3.68 6.70
C ILE A 249 -12.00 5.17 6.74
N VAL A 250 -10.73 5.49 6.50
CA VAL A 250 -10.21 6.87 6.52
C VAL A 250 -9.21 7.07 5.38
N HIS A 251 -9.41 8.14 4.62
CA HIS A 251 -8.51 8.58 3.56
C HIS A 251 -7.71 9.83 3.95
N VAL A 252 -8.34 10.77 4.65
CA VAL A 252 -7.71 12.00 5.12
C VAL A 252 -7.92 12.14 6.62
N ALA A 253 -6.97 11.65 7.38
CA ALA A 253 -7.02 11.63 8.85
C ALA A 253 -7.32 13.01 9.47
N ALA A 254 -6.67 14.06 8.94
CA ALA A 254 -6.82 15.44 9.39
C ALA A 254 -8.28 15.97 9.31
N VAL A 255 -9.10 15.39 8.47
CA VAL A 255 -10.49 15.79 8.26
C VAL A 255 -11.46 14.82 8.90
N GLN A 256 -11.35 13.53 8.58
CA GLN A 256 -12.40 12.55 8.85
C GLN A 256 -12.49 12.13 10.33
N PHE A 257 -11.38 12.12 11.08
CA PHE A 257 -11.48 11.87 12.53
C PHE A 257 -12.23 12.98 13.27
N ALA A 258 -11.97 14.24 12.90
CA ALA A 258 -12.66 15.36 13.51
C ALA A 258 -14.08 15.55 12.96
N ASN A 259 -14.39 15.01 11.80
CA ASN A 259 -15.69 15.12 11.14
C ASN A 259 -16.07 13.74 10.55
N PRO A 260 -16.53 12.81 11.38
CA PRO A 260 -16.81 11.43 10.95
C PRO A 260 -17.95 11.32 9.92
N GLU A 261 -18.76 12.37 9.79
CA GLU A 261 -19.78 12.50 8.75
C GLU A 261 -19.20 12.76 7.35
N VAL A 262 -17.90 13.11 7.26
CA VAL A 262 -17.24 13.35 5.98
C VAL A 262 -16.88 12.03 5.34
N THR A 263 -17.43 11.77 4.15
CA THR A 263 -17.21 10.62 3.29
C THR A 263 -16.32 10.99 2.11
N ILE A 264 -16.09 10.07 1.18
CA ILE A 264 -15.28 10.34 -0.01
C ILE A 264 -16.03 9.97 -1.29
N GLY A 265 -15.70 10.61 -2.40
CA GLY A 265 -16.32 10.35 -3.71
C GLY A 265 -16.09 8.95 -4.28
N TYR A 266 -15.31 8.12 -3.59
CA TYR A 266 -15.11 6.70 -3.94
C TYR A 266 -16.08 5.76 -3.22
N ASP A 267 -16.84 6.26 -2.24
CA ASP A 267 -17.82 5.47 -1.50
C ASP A 267 -19.00 5.10 -2.41
N VAL A 268 -19.23 3.80 -2.58
CA VAL A 268 -20.36 3.27 -3.37
C VAL A 268 -21.69 3.56 -2.67
N ASN A 269 -21.72 3.45 -1.34
CA ASN A 269 -22.85 3.84 -0.52
C ASN A 269 -22.40 4.79 0.59
N ARG A 270 -22.55 6.06 0.32
CA ARG A 270 -22.12 7.13 1.22
C ARG A 270 -22.75 7.06 2.61
N THR A 271 -24.05 6.75 2.68
CA THR A 271 -24.77 6.69 3.95
C THR A 271 -24.26 5.53 4.82
N GLU A 272 -24.03 4.37 4.23
CA GLU A 272 -23.45 3.23 4.95
C GLU A 272 -21.99 3.53 5.38
N ALA A 273 -21.18 4.17 4.52
CA ALA A 273 -19.82 4.55 4.86
C ALA A 273 -19.76 5.50 6.06
N GLU A 274 -20.64 6.52 6.12
CA GLU A 274 -20.76 7.43 7.26
C GLU A 274 -21.12 6.68 8.56
N LEU A 275 -22.08 5.76 8.49
CA LEU A 275 -22.46 4.93 9.66
C LEU A 275 -21.28 4.05 10.12
N GLU A 276 -20.50 3.52 9.20
CA GLU A 276 -19.31 2.73 9.53
C GLU A 276 -18.22 3.57 10.18
N HIS A 277 -17.98 4.82 9.73
CA HIS A 277 -17.05 5.72 10.42
C HIS A 277 -17.43 5.89 11.89
N LEU A 278 -18.70 6.22 12.16
CA LEU A 278 -19.18 6.42 13.54
C LEU A 278 -19.05 5.14 14.38
N ARG A 279 -19.42 4.00 13.81
CA ARG A 279 -19.34 2.70 14.48
C ARG A 279 -17.91 2.30 14.79
N VAL A 280 -17.01 2.40 13.80
CA VAL A 280 -15.63 1.93 13.92
C VAL A 280 -14.81 2.86 14.82
N PHE A 281 -14.96 4.18 14.69
CA PHE A 281 -14.27 5.14 15.57
C PHE A 281 -14.73 4.99 17.02
N GLY A 282 -16.06 4.83 17.24
CA GLY A 282 -16.61 4.61 18.57
C GLY A 282 -16.09 3.33 19.22
N ASP A 283 -16.06 2.25 18.48
CA ASP A 283 -15.57 0.95 18.95
C ASP A 283 -14.05 1.00 19.25
N ALA A 284 -13.25 1.58 18.34
CA ALA A 284 -11.81 1.72 18.52
C ALA A 284 -11.45 2.61 19.73
N ALA A 285 -12.13 3.75 19.88
CA ALA A 285 -11.91 4.66 20.99
C ALA A 285 -12.32 4.06 22.34
N GLN A 286 -13.42 3.31 22.38
CA GLN A 286 -13.91 2.66 23.60
C GLN A 286 -13.01 1.50 24.03
N LYS A 287 -12.62 0.63 23.08
CA LYS A 287 -11.87 -0.60 23.36
C LYS A 287 -10.36 -0.39 23.36
N ARG A 288 -9.88 0.73 22.83
CA ARG A 288 -8.46 1.13 22.82
C ARG A 288 -7.53 0.14 22.14
N TYR A 289 -8.01 -0.67 21.22
CA TYR A 289 -7.14 -1.50 20.41
C TYR A 289 -6.40 -0.66 19.36
N MET A 290 -5.28 -1.19 18.88
CA MET A 290 -4.52 -0.57 17.79
C MET A 290 -5.28 -0.71 16.48
N ILE A 291 -5.17 0.30 15.62
CA ILE A 291 -5.68 0.25 14.26
C ILE A 291 -4.53 0.34 13.24
N GLY A 292 -4.75 -0.23 12.05
CA GLY A 292 -3.91 -0.06 10.89
C GLY A 292 -4.76 0.37 9.70
N GLY A 293 -4.41 1.49 9.07
CA GLY A 293 -5.16 2.08 7.97
C GLY A 293 -4.37 2.16 6.68
N ALA A 294 -5.03 1.86 5.56
CA ALA A 294 -4.41 1.86 4.24
C ALA A 294 -3.88 3.25 3.85
N HIS A 295 -4.62 4.30 4.19
CA HIS A 295 -4.31 5.67 3.78
C HIS A 295 -3.81 6.57 4.90
N LEU A 296 -3.62 6.06 6.10
CA LEU A 296 -2.96 6.80 7.17
C LEU A 296 -1.47 6.98 6.86
N PRO A 297 -0.84 8.09 7.28
CA PRO A 297 0.60 8.29 7.09
C PRO A 297 1.40 7.09 7.59
N PHE A 298 2.33 6.59 6.75
CA PHE A 298 3.15 5.42 7.08
C PHE A 298 3.81 5.53 8.47
N PRO A 299 3.80 4.48 9.32
CA PRO A 299 3.36 3.11 9.04
C PRO A 299 1.84 2.89 9.15
N GLY A 300 1.03 3.90 9.29
CA GLY A 300 -0.42 3.81 9.30
C GLY A 300 -1.02 3.15 10.54
N LEU A 301 -0.24 3.02 11.61
CA LEU A 301 -0.60 2.38 12.87
C LEU A 301 -0.83 3.41 13.97
N GLY A 302 -1.76 3.15 14.87
CA GLY A 302 -2.01 4.02 16.00
C GLY A 302 -3.30 3.71 16.75
N HIS A 303 -3.76 4.68 17.53
CA HIS A 303 -4.97 4.57 18.35
C HIS A 303 -5.94 5.70 18.06
N VAL A 304 -7.22 5.38 18.13
CA VAL A 304 -8.30 6.36 18.07
C VAL A 304 -8.77 6.67 19.48
N TYR A 305 -9.05 7.92 19.75
CA TYR A 305 -9.66 8.35 20.99
C TYR A 305 -10.74 9.42 20.74
N ARG A 306 -11.72 9.47 21.63
CA ARG A 306 -12.81 10.45 21.56
C ARG A 306 -12.33 11.77 22.16
N THR A 307 -12.48 12.87 21.44
CA THR A 307 -12.14 14.21 21.92
C THR A 307 -13.34 14.90 22.58
N ASN A 308 -14.56 14.62 22.09
CA ASN A 308 -15.84 15.02 22.63
C ASN A 308 -16.94 14.08 22.10
N ASP A 309 -18.21 14.39 22.30
CA ASP A 309 -19.32 13.50 21.98
C ASP A 309 -19.45 13.13 20.48
N ALA A 310 -18.95 13.98 19.57
CA ALA A 310 -19.11 13.80 18.14
C ALA A 310 -17.79 13.71 17.36
N HIS A 311 -16.63 13.93 18.01
CA HIS A 311 -15.35 14.03 17.33
C HIS A 311 -14.32 13.05 17.89
N TYR A 312 -13.41 12.64 17.01
CA TYR A 312 -12.32 11.72 17.34
C TYR A 312 -10.97 12.32 16.95
N ALA A 313 -9.92 11.73 17.42
CA ALA A 313 -8.57 12.03 17.00
C ALA A 313 -7.77 10.73 16.91
N PHE A 314 -6.73 10.77 16.10
CA PHE A 314 -5.79 9.67 15.88
C PHE A 314 -4.43 10.03 16.44
N THR A 315 -3.87 9.13 17.24
CA THR A 315 -2.48 9.21 17.68
C THR A 315 -1.68 8.13 16.96
N PRO A 316 -0.76 8.50 16.06
CA PRO A 316 0.10 7.52 15.42
C PRO A 316 0.98 6.81 16.44
N LEU A 317 1.37 5.59 16.10
CA LEU A 317 2.41 4.86 16.82
C LEU A 317 3.73 5.62 16.67
N ALA A 318 4.43 5.87 17.78
CA ALA A 318 5.68 6.63 17.81
C ALA A 318 6.88 5.83 17.27
#